data_7e8346eb30a0b58a30593ef4dd3393f3
#
_entry.id   7e8346eb30a0b58a30593ef4dd3393f3
#
_cell.length_a   1.000
_cell.length_b   1.000
_cell.length_c   1.000
_cell.angle_alpha   90.00
_cell.angle_beta   90.00
_cell.angle_gamma   90.00
#
_symmetry.space_group_name_H-M   'P 1'
#
loop_
_entity.id
_entity.type
_entity.pdbx_description
1 polymer ?
#
loop_
_entity_poly.entity_id
_entity_poly.type
_entity_poly.pdbx_seq_one_letter_code
_entity_poly.pdbx_strand_id
1 'polypeptide(L)'
;MGRAFEYRKARKLKRWGHMARVFTKIGKEIEIAVKSAGPDPSANTRLRILIQNAKAENMPKENIERAIKRATEKDSADYKEVIYEGYGPHGIAVMVETATDNTNRTVASMRMYFNKCGGALGTSGSVAFMFEHKCSFTCRQVRISKSWSFR
;
A
#
# COMPACT_ATOMS: atom_id res chain seq x y z
N MET A 1 -27.53 -19.37 12.97
CA MET A 1 -26.78 -19.22 11.70
C MET A 1 -26.83 -20.56 10.97
N GLY A 2 -27.12 -20.59 9.65
CA GLY A 2 -27.28 -21.85 8.91
C GLY A 2 -25.97 -22.56 8.61
N ARG A 3 -26.02 -23.88 8.36
CA ARG A 3 -24.87 -24.74 7.98
C ARG A 3 -24.02 -24.17 6.85
N ALA A 4 -24.63 -23.51 5.87
CA ALA A 4 -23.95 -22.88 4.75
C ALA A 4 -23.03 -21.70 5.16
N PHE A 5 -23.32 -21.01 6.27
CA PHE A 5 -22.47 -19.97 6.82
C PHE A 5 -21.22 -20.58 7.45
N GLU A 6 -21.37 -21.60 8.30
CA GLU A 6 -20.23 -22.26 8.97
C GLU A 6 -19.24 -22.86 7.97
N TYR A 7 -19.74 -23.53 6.92
CA TYR A 7 -18.89 -24.08 5.85
C TYR A 7 -18.07 -22.99 5.14
N ARG A 8 -18.60 -21.77 4.99
CA ARG A 8 -17.93 -20.66 4.29
C ARG A 8 -17.20 -19.70 5.22
N LYS A 9 -17.33 -19.85 6.53
CA LYS A 9 -16.83 -18.92 7.56
C LYS A 9 -15.33 -18.65 7.43
N ALA A 10 -14.52 -19.69 7.36
CA ALA A 10 -13.06 -19.55 7.26
C ALA A 10 -12.66 -18.76 6.01
N ARG A 11 -13.28 -19.06 4.85
CA ARG A 11 -13.02 -18.33 3.59
C ARG A 11 -13.46 -16.87 3.68
N LYS A 12 -14.62 -16.58 4.28
CA LYS A 12 -15.11 -15.22 4.50
C LYS A 12 -14.18 -14.43 5.42
N LEU A 13 -13.79 -14.99 6.56
CA LEU A 13 -12.88 -14.34 7.50
C LEU A 13 -11.52 -14.02 6.86
N LYS A 14 -10.95 -14.95 6.08
CA LYS A 14 -9.71 -14.70 5.34
C LYS A 14 -9.86 -13.54 4.35
N ARG A 15 -10.96 -13.51 3.58
CA ARG A 15 -11.25 -12.42 2.64
C ARG A 15 -11.45 -11.09 3.36
N TRP A 16 -12.23 -11.05 4.43
CA TRP A 16 -12.46 -9.82 5.19
C TRP A 16 -11.17 -9.29 5.84
N GLY A 17 -10.34 -10.17 6.38
CA GLY A 17 -9.04 -9.79 6.93
C GLY A 17 -8.09 -9.22 5.87
N HIS A 18 -8.13 -9.75 4.63
CA HIS A 18 -7.41 -9.19 3.50
C HIS A 18 -7.93 -7.80 3.14
N MET A 19 -9.25 -7.67 2.93
CA MET A 19 -9.90 -6.40 2.59
C MET A 19 -9.63 -5.32 3.64
N ALA A 20 -9.72 -5.65 4.94
CA ALA A 20 -9.46 -4.70 6.02
C ALA A 20 -8.03 -4.13 5.95
N ARG A 21 -7.03 -4.99 5.72
CA ARG A 21 -5.63 -4.56 5.57
C ARG A 21 -5.42 -3.68 4.34
N VAL A 22 -5.93 -4.11 3.19
CA VAL A 22 -5.81 -3.38 1.92
C VAL A 22 -6.49 -2.02 2.01
N PHE A 23 -7.72 -1.97 2.52
CA PHE A 23 -8.46 -0.71 2.65
C PHE A 23 -7.79 0.26 3.62
N THR A 24 -7.23 -0.24 4.73
CA THR A 24 -6.48 0.60 5.67
C THR A 24 -5.23 1.18 5.02
N LYS A 25 -4.49 0.36 4.24
CA LYS A 25 -3.29 0.79 3.52
C LYS A 25 -3.65 1.87 2.49
N ILE A 26 -4.59 1.59 1.59
CA ILE A 26 -5.03 2.53 0.55
C ILE A 26 -5.58 3.83 1.19
N GLY A 27 -6.33 3.74 2.28
CA GLY A 27 -6.84 4.91 3.00
C GLY A 27 -5.72 5.85 3.47
N LYS A 28 -4.65 5.30 4.06
CA LYS A 28 -3.47 6.08 4.46
C LYS A 28 -2.72 6.68 3.28
N GLU A 29 -2.54 5.92 2.21
CA GLU A 29 -1.91 6.42 0.98
C GLU A 29 -2.70 7.57 0.35
N ILE A 30 -4.05 7.49 0.38
CA ILE A 30 -4.93 8.58 -0.05
C ILE A 30 -4.73 9.83 0.84
N GLU A 31 -4.69 9.66 2.16
CA GLU A 31 -4.46 10.77 3.09
C GLU A 31 -3.12 11.47 2.81
N ILE A 32 -2.06 10.73 2.58
CA ILE A 32 -0.74 11.27 2.20
C ILE A 32 -0.80 12.00 0.86
N ALA A 33 -1.42 11.39 -0.16
CA ALA A 33 -1.52 11.98 -1.48
C ALA A 33 -2.33 13.30 -1.47
N VAL A 34 -3.42 13.35 -0.71
CA VAL A 34 -4.23 14.56 -0.55
C VAL A 34 -3.46 15.67 0.15
N LYS A 35 -2.70 15.35 1.21
CA LYS A 35 -1.87 16.32 1.91
C LYS A 35 -0.74 16.88 1.05
N SER A 36 -0.18 16.08 0.14
CA SER A 36 0.94 16.51 -0.70
C SER A 36 0.52 17.39 -1.88
N ALA A 37 -0.63 17.12 -2.51
CA ALA A 37 -1.01 17.79 -3.76
C ALA A 37 -2.51 18.16 -3.85
N GLY A 38 -3.23 18.13 -2.72
CA GLY A 38 -4.62 18.54 -2.62
C GLY A 38 -5.65 17.42 -2.92
N PRO A 39 -6.94 17.70 -2.62
CA PRO A 39 -8.02 16.72 -2.67
C PRO A 39 -8.61 16.49 -4.07
N ASP A 40 -8.22 17.28 -5.06
CA ASP A 40 -8.77 17.19 -6.42
C ASP A 40 -8.03 16.12 -7.24
N PRO A 41 -8.73 15.03 -7.66
CA PRO A 41 -8.13 13.99 -8.49
C PRO A 41 -7.69 14.46 -9.88
N SER A 42 -8.23 15.59 -10.36
CA SER A 42 -7.85 16.16 -11.67
C SER A 42 -6.45 16.74 -11.62
N ALA A 43 -6.13 17.43 -10.53
CA ALA A 43 -4.83 18.05 -10.29
C ALA A 43 -3.80 17.06 -9.68
N ASN A 44 -4.28 16.06 -8.91
CA ASN A 44 -3.45 15.13 -8.16
C ASN A 44 -3.41 13.75 -8.86
N THR A 45 -2.38 13.52 -9.67
CA THR A 45 -2.19 12.25 -10.40
C THR A 45 -2.02 11.05 -9.47
N ARG A 46 -1.30 11.22 -8.33
CA ARG A 46 -1.13 10.15 -7.35
C ARG A 46 -2.48 9.74 -6.74
N LEU A 47 -3.30 10.72 -6.36
CA LEU A 47 -4.65 10.47 -5.85
C LEU A 47 -5.53 9.75 -6.86
N ARG A 48 -5.47 10.14 -8.13
CA ARG A 48 -6.23 9.51 -9.21
C ARG A 48 -5.89 8.04 -9.37
N ILE A 49 -4.60 7.69 -9.34
CA ILE A 49 -4.13 6.31 -9.43
C ILE A 49 -4.59 5.50 -8.20
N LEU A 50 -4.48 6.07 -7.00
CA LEU A 50 -4.92 5.41 -5.76
C LEU A 50 -6.43 5.15 -5.75
N ILE A 51 -7.23 6.07 -6.29
CA ILE A 51 -8.69 5.86 -6.46
C ILE A 51 -8.96 4.71 -7.45
N GLN A 52 -8.20 4.60 -8.53
CA GLN A 52 -8.33 3.47 -9.47
C GLN A 52 -7.97 2.15 -8.80
N ASN A 53 -6.88 2.10 -8.05
CA ASN A 53 -6.47 0.92 -7.29
C ASN A 53 -7.51 0.54 -6.22
N ALA A 54 -8.07 1.52 -5.52
CA ALA A 54 -9.14 1.31 -4.55
C ALA A 54 -10.38 0.68 -5.20
N LYS A 55 -10.77 1.14 -6.39
CA LYS A 55 -11.88 0.56 -7.16
C LYS A 55 -11.58 -0.87 -7.63
N ALA A 56 -10.34 -1.16 -8.05
CA ALA A 56 -9.92 -2.50 -8.44
C ALA A 56 -9.99 -3.49 -7.27
N GLU A 57 -9.70 -3.03 -6.04
CA GLU A 57 -9.84 -3.81 -4.81
C GLU A 57 -11.27 -3.84 -4.24
N ASN A 58 -12.24 -3.30 -4.97
CA ASN A 58 -13.66 -3.20 -4.57
C ASN A 58 -13.87 -2.40 -3.27
N MET A 59 -13.07 -1.35 -3.03
CA MET A 59 -13.26 -0.45 -1.91
C MET A 59 -14.51 0.41 -2.13
N PRO A 60 -15.44 0.48 -1.16
CA PRO A 60 -16.64 1.32 -1.27
C PRO A 60 -16.28 2.79 -1.48
N LYS A 61 -17.05 3.47 -2.35
CA LYS A 61 -16.84 4.88 -2.67
C LYS A 61 -16.84 5.77 -1.43
N GLU A 62 -17.73 5.49 -0.48
CA GLU A 62 -17.83 6.20 0.80
C GLU A 62 -16.53 6.15 1.62
N ASN A 63 -15.79 5.02 1.57
CA ASN A 63 -14.53 4.90 2.28
C ASN A 63 -13.43 5.75 1.64
N ILE A 64 -13.44 5.88 0.31
CA ILE A 64 -12.52 6.74 -0.44
C ILE A 64 -12.81 8.20 -0.09
N GLU A 65 -14.08 8.62 -0.17
CA GLU A 65 -14.50 9.99 0.16
C GLU A 65 -14.19 10.35 1.62
N ARG A 66 -14.41 9.40 2.54
CA ARG A 66 -14.08 9.56 3.95
C ARG A 66 -12.56 9.74 4.17
N ALA A 67 -11.72 9.01 3.44
CA ALA A 67 -10.27 9.17 3.53
C ALA A 67 -9.83 10.55 3.02
N ILE A 68 -10.39 11.01 1.89
CA ILE A 68 -10.12 12.35 1.35
C ILE A 68 -10.57 13.43 2.33
N LYS A 69 -11.80 13.34 2.87
CA LYS A 69 -12.33 14.29 3.85
C LYS A 69 -11.47 14.36 5.11
N ARG A 70 -11.08 13.19 5.66
CA ARG A 70 -10.22 13.12 6.83
C ARG A 70 -8.87 13.81 6.60
N ALA A 71 -8.30 13.69 5.41
CA ALA A 71 -7.03 14.33 5.08
C ALA A 71 -7.15 15.88 4.99
N THR A 72 -8.33 16.42 4.71
CA THR A 72 -8.59 17.87 4.66
C THR A 72 -8.93 18.49 6.02
N GLU A 73 -9.23 17.68 7.02
CA GLU A 73 -9.52 18.16 8.38
C GLU A 73 -8.22 18.62 9.07
N LYS A 74 -8.31 19.72 9.85
CA LYS A 74 -7.15 20.37 10.49
C LYS A 74 -6.41 19.48 11.50
N ASP A 75 -7.11 18.55 12.15
CA ASP A 75 -6.56 17.65 13.18
C ASP A 75 -6.15 16.29 12.62
N SER A 76 -6.00 16.15 11.29
CA SER A 76 -5.60 14.86 10.70
C SER A 76 -4.14 14.55 11.00
N ALA A 77 -3.87 13.31 11.42
CA ALA A 77 -2.53 12.82 11.68
C ALA A 77 -1.59 13.06 10.48
N ASP A 78 -0.41 13.60 10.76
CA ASP A 78 0.56 13.92 9.73
C ASP A 78 1.44 12.69 9.46
N TYR A 79 1.05 11.88 8.47
CA TYR A 79 1.80 10.69 8.09
C TYR A 79 3.05 11.07 7.30
N LYS A 80 4.19 10.53 7.76
CA LYS A 80 5.47 10.59 7.05
C LYS A 80 5.78 9.23 6.43
N GLU A 81 6.24 9.25 5.20
CA GLU A 81 6.78 8.06 4.54
C GLU A 81 8.22 7.85 5.04
N VAL A 82 8.49 6.68 5.60
CA VAL A 82 9.81 6.31 6.13
C VAL A 82 10.17 4.91 5.64
N ILE A 83 11.37 4.78 5.12
CA ILE A 83 11.91 3.51 4.64
C ILE A 83 12.81 2.92 5.74
N TYR A 84 12.57 1.66 6.05
CA TYR A 84 13.42 0.86 6.94
C TYR A 84 14.12 -0.22 6.15
N GLU A 85 15.38 -0.43 6.46
CA GLU A 85 16.26 -1.36 5.79
C GLU A 85 16.80 -2.38 6.78
N GLY A 86 17.05 -3.59 6.33
CA GLY A 86 17.62 -4.62 7.18
C GLY A 86 17.81 -5.95 6.48
N TYR A 87 18.28 -6.90 7.24
CA TYR A 87 18.51 -8.26 6.76
C TYR A 87 17.59 -9.22 7.49
N GLY A 88 16.91 -10.06 6.72
CA GLY A 88 16.17 -11.22 7.22
C GLY A 88 17.10 -12.41 7.50
N PRO A 89 16.51 -13.54 7.92
CA PRO A 89 17.27 -14.79 8.06
C PRO A 89 18.03 -15.12 6.79
N HIS A 90 19.21 -15.74 6.95
CA HIS A 90 20.09 -16.11 5.82
C HIS A 90 20.63 -14.95 4.98
N GLY A 91 20.64 -13.72 5.52
CA GLY A 91 21.21 -12.55 4.83
C GLY A 91 20.32 -11.97 3.72
N ILE A 92 19.03 -12.28 3.71
CA ILE A 92 18.08 -11.76 2.72
C ILE A 92 17.89 -10.26 2.97
N ALA A 93 18.19 -9.42 1.97
CA ALA A 93 17.94 -7.99 2.04
C ALA A 93 16.44 -7.70 2.05
N VAL A 94 15.99 -6.85 2.98
CA VAL A 94 14.58 -6.46 3.15
C VAL A 94 14.48 -4.95 3.23
N MET A 95 13.66 -4.36 2.38
CA MET A 95 13.30 -2.95 2.39
C MET A 95 11.82 -2.83 2.75
N VAL A 96 11.46 -1.98 3.72
CA VAL A 96 10.10 -1.79 4.20
C VAL A 96 9.71 -0.32 4.14
N GLU A 97 8.80 0.00 3.24
CA GLU A 97 8.19 1.32 3.18
C GLU A 97 7.05 1.42 4.19
N THR A 98 7.07 2.46 5.01
CA THR A 98 6.05 2.69 6.04
C THR A 98 5.47 4.08 5.94
N ALA A 99 4.18 4.21 6.29
CA ALA A 99 3.51 5.48 6.49
C ALA A 99 3.15 5.60 7.97
N THR A 100 3.77 6.53 8.69
CA THR A 100 3.63 6.64 10.13
C THR A 100 3.46 8.09 10.60
N ASP A 101 2.66 8.25 11.63
CA ASP A 101 2.50 9.48 12.42
C ASP A 101 3.55 9.59 13.53
N ASN A 102 4.19 8.45 13.91
CA ASN A 102 5.17 8.39 14.99
C ASN A 102 6.32 7.46 14.64
N THR A 103 7.44 8.05 14.24
CA THR A 103 8.66 7.33 13.83
C THR A 103 9.26 6.49 14.96
N ASN A 104 9.24 6.99 16.20
CA ASN A 104 9.82 6.29 17.35
C ASN A 104 9.08 4.99 17.65
N ARG A 105 7.74 5.03 17.63
CA ARG A 105 6.91 3.82 17.79
C ARG A 105 7.16 2.83 16.66
N THR A 106 7.27 3.32 15.43
CA THR A 106 7.46 2.47 14.25
C THR A 106 8.84 1.82 14.25
N VAL A 107 9.92 2.55 14.57
CA VAL A 107 11.28 1.97 14.70
C VAL A 107 11.30 0.84 15.72
N ALA A 108 10.69 1.06 16.90
CA ALA A 108 10.63 0.03 17.94
C ALA A 108 9.89 -1.23 17.44
N SER A 109 8.77 -1.05 16.76
CA SER A 109 8.01 -2.16 16.17
C SER A 109 8.80 -2.88 15.08
N MET A 110 9.48 -2.14 14.18
CA MET A 110 10.29 -2.72 13.12
C MET A 110 11.45 -3.53 13.70
N ARG A 111 12.14 -3.00 14.70
CA ARG A 111 13.23 -3.73 15.39
C ARG A 111 12.72 -5.03 16.03
N MET A 112 11.56 -4.96 16.68
CA MET A 112 10.91 -6.15 17.24
C MET A 112 10.59 -7.19 16.17
N TYR A 113 10.03 -6.79 15.02
CA TYR A 113 9.68 -7.74 13.95
C TYR A 113 10.90 -8.38 13.32
N PHE A 114 11.95 -7.62 13.02
CA PHE A 114 13.21 -8.16 12.50
C PHE A 114 13.81 -9.17 13.47
N ASN A 115 13.92 -8.83 14.75
CA ASN A 115 14.46 -9.73 15.77
C ASN A 115 13.61 -11.01 15.93
N LYS A 116 12.28 -10.89 15.93
CA LYS A 116 11.36 -12.04 16.03
C LYS A 116 11.52 -13.03 14.88
N CYS A 117 11.87 -12.53 13.70
CA CYS A 117 12.10 -13.35 12.50
C CYS A 117 13.56 -13.83 12.36
N GLY A 118 14.42 -13.57 13.34
CA GLY A 118 15.84 -13.95 13.27
C GLY A 118 16.66 -13.09 12.31
N GLY A 119 16.18 -11.89 12.01
CA GLY A 119 16.87 -10.88 11.21
C GLY A 119 17.40 -9.71 12.06
N ALA A 120 17.94 -8.70 11.41
CA ALA A 120 18.44 -7.49 12.05
C ALA A 120 18.00 -6.25 11.26
N LEU A 121 17.54 -5.21 12.00
CA LEU A 121 17.31 -3.89 11.41
C LEU A 121 18.66 -3.21 11.19
N GLY A 122 18.91 -2.79 9.96
CA GLY A 122 20.11 -2.07 9.56
C GLY A 122 19.96 -0.55 9.66
N THR A 123 21.01 0.15 9.22
CA THR A 123 21.02 1.59 9.04
C THR A 123 20.49 1.96 7.66
N SER A 124 20.07 3.22 7.48
CA SER A 124 19.66 3.72 6.17
C SER A 124 20.82 3.60 5.16
N GLY A 125 20.53 3.12 3.95
CA GLY A 125 21.52 2.84 2.91
C GLY A 125 22.17 1.46 2.97
N SER A 126 21.84 0.62 3.97
CA SER A 126 22.48 -0.70 4.13
C SER A 126 22.10 -1.70 3.04
N VAL A 127 20.90 -1.60 2.48
CA VAL A 127 20.42 -2.50 1.41
C VAL A 127 19.81 -1.76 0.22
N ALA A 128 19.60 -0.44 0.30
CA ALA A 128 18.96 0.36 -0.73
C ALA A 128 19.60 0.20 -2.11
N PHE A 129 20.93 0.05 -2.16
CA PHE A 129 21.69 -0.14 -3.40
C PHE A 129 21.36 -1.45 -4.13
N MET A 130 20.71 -2.42 -3.48
CA MET A 130 20.29 -3.69 -4.07
C MET A 130 18.90 -3.59 -4.74
N PHE A 131 18.17 -2.49 -4.52
CA PHE A 131 16.80 -2.33 -4.96
C PHE A 131 16.67 -1.25 -6.04
N GLU A 132 15.91 -1.54 -7.06
CA GLU A 132 15.49 -0.58 -8.07
C GLU A 132 13.97 -0.49 -8.07
N HIS A 133 13.43 0.72 -7.99
CA HIS A 133 12.00 0.94 -8.09
C HIS A 133 11.56 0.81 -9.57
N LYS A 134 10.89 -0.29 -9.90
CA LYS A 134 10.43 -0.60 -11.25
C LYS A 134 8.92 -0.80 -11.30
N CYS A 135 8.31 -0.44 -12.43
CA CYS A 135 6.93 -0.78 -12.73
C CYS A 135 6.87 -2.05 -13.57
N SER A 136 5.91 -2.93 -13.27
CA SER A 136 5.60 -4.10 -14.09
C SER A 136 4.21 -3.92 -14.71
N PHE A 137 4.13 -4.09 -16.03
CA PHE A 137 2.88 -4.00 -16.77
C PHE A 137 2.57 -5.35 -17.41
N THR A 138 1.36 -5.85 -17.20
CA THR A 138 0.85 -7.01 -17.91
C THR A 138 -0.16 -6.56 -18.96
N CYS A 139 0.21 -6.66 -20.22
CA CYS A 139 -0.67 -6.37 -21.32
C CYS A 139 -1.27 -7.67 -21.87
N ARG A 140 -2.58 -7.71 -22.12
CA ARG A 140 -3.16 -8.78 -22.94
C ARG A 140 -2.60 -8.66 -24.34
N GLN A 141 -2.11 -9.77 -24.89
CA GLN A 141 -1.69 -9.82 -26.29
C GLN A 141 -2.91 -9.51 -27.18
N VAL A 142 -2.94 -8.31 -27.73
CA VAL A 142 -3.91 -7.95 -28.75
C VAL A 142 -3.41 -8.55 -30.05
N ARG A 143 -4.19 -9.45 -30.70
CA ARG A 143 -3.91 -9.86 -32.06
C ARG A 143 -3.97 -8.61 -32.92
N ILE A 144 -2.80 -8.08 -33.30
CA ILE A 144 -2.70 -7.02 -34.29
C ILE A 144 -3.11 -7.67 -35.63
N SER A 145 -4.31 -7.37 -36.09
CA SER A 145 -4.67 -7.65 -37.48
C SER A 145 -3.69 -6.87 -38.36
N LYS A 146 -3.16 -7.51 -39.40
CA LYS A 146 -2.09 -7.00 -40.29
C LYS A 146 -2.37 -5.69 -41.06
N SER A 147 -3.23 -4.80 -40.57
CA SER A 147 -3.64 -3.57 -41.24
C SER A 147 -3.01 -2.28 -40.73
N TRP A 148 -2.08 -2.33 -39.79
CA TRP A 148 -1.37 -1.14 -39.34
C TRP A 148 0.03 -1.11 -39.93
N SER A 149 0.13 -0.57 -41.17
CA SER A 149 1.41 -0.10 -41.71
C SER A 149 1.62 1.34 -41.24
N PHE A 150 2.59 1.54 -40.35
CA PHE A 150 3.10 2.88 -40.09
C PHE A 150 3.78 3.41 -41.37
N ARG A 151 3.30 4.52 -41.90
CA ARG A 151 4.03 5.38 -42.82
C ARG A 151 4.78 6.43 -42.03
#